data_7f3b29e767326cf54c8abe5668196a0f
#
_entry.id   7f3b29e767326cf54c8abe5668196a0f
#
_cell.length_a   1.000
_cell.length_b   1.000
_cell.length_c   1.000
_cell.angle_alpha   90.00
_cell.angle_beta   90.00
_cell.angle_gamma   90.00
#
_symmetry.space_group_name_H-M   'P 1'
#
loop_
_entity.id
_entity.type
_entity.pdbx_description
1 polymer ?
#
loop_
_entity_poly.entity_id
_entity_poly.type
_entity_poly.pdbx_seq_one_letter_code
_entity_poly.pdbx_strand_id
1 'polypeptide(L)'
;MKLFKQLTIVFLICMAGEVVAAYLPFPFPAAVAALLIMLGLFISGVLKPQSVRDVAECLLANMAFLFVPSGVAILDEYASIQGSVVQLLIIMVVSLIITFTVTAYTVTGVIKLMERGKKEERA
;
A
#
# COMPACT_ATOMS: atom_id res chain seq x y z
N MET A 1 -18.26 -15.00 12.17
CA MET A 1 -17.09 -15.24 13.05
C MET A 1 -15.75 -15.24 12.32
N LYS A 2 -15.65 -15.76 11.10
CA LYS A 2 -14.38 -15.73 10.33
C LYS A 2 -13.92 -14.30 10.02
N LEU A 3 -14.84 -13.41 9.62
CA LEU A 3 -14.56 -12.01 9.29
C LEU A 3 -13.95 -11.25 10.48
N PHE A 4 -14.48 -11.44 11.69
CA PHE A 4 -13.93 -10.78 12.88
C PHE A 4 -12.50 -11.22 13.21
N LYS A 5 -12.20 -12.53 13.07
CA LYS A 5 -10.82 -13.02 13.25
C LYS A 5 -9.85 -12.45 12.23
N GLN A 6 -10.27 -12.37 10.98
CA GLN A 6 -9.47 -11.78 9.90
C GLN A 6 -9.26 -10.28 10.13
N LEU A 7 -10.31 -9.56 10.56
CA LEU A 7 -10.23 -8.15 10.90
C LEU A 7 -9.24 -7.91 12.06
N THR A 8 -9.27 -8.74 13.08
CA THR A 8 -8.32 -8.67 14.21
C THR A 8 -6.88 -8.85 13.73
N ILE A 9 -6.62 -9.79 12.82
CA ILE A 9 -5.29 -10.01 12.26
C ILE A 9 -4.81 -8.75 11.51
N VAL A 10 -5.65 -8.17 10.67
CA VAL A 10 -5.32 -6.95 9.92
C VAL A 10 -5.05 -5.79 10.87
N PHE A 11 -5.88 -5.60 11.91
CA PHE A 11 -5.67 -4.56 12.91
C PHE A 11 -4.36 -4.73 13.68
N LEU A 12 -4.04 -5.94 14.10
CA LEU A 12 -2.77 -6.22 14.78
C LEU A 12 -1.56 -5.91 13.90
N ILE A 13 -1.63 -6.22 12.62
CA ILE A 13 -0.56 -5.88 11.66
C ILE A 13 -0.47 -4.36 11.48
N CYS A 14 -1.58 -3.65 11.40
CA CYS A 14 -1.59 -2.19 11.32
C CYS A 14 -0.99 -1.56 12.57
N MET A 15 -1.34 -2.03 13.77
CA MET A 15 -0.74 -1.56 15.02
C MET A 15 0.76 -1.86 15.07
N ALA A 16 1.19 -3.03 14.64
CA ALA A 16 2.61 -3.36 14.55
C ALA A 16 3.34 -2.44 13.58
N GLY A 17 2.73 -2.11 12.44
CA GLY A 17 3.25 -1.14 11.47
C GLY A 17 3.40 0.26 12.06
N GLU A 18 2.44 0.70 12.84
CA GLU A 18 2.48 2.00 13.54
C GLU A 18 3.60 2.06 14.58
N VAL A 19 3.74 1.01 15.39
CA VAL A 19 4.83 0.90 16.35
C VAL A 19 6.19 0.91 15.65
N VAL A 20 6.37 0.13 14.59
CA VAL A 20 7.61 0.10 13.82
C VAL A 20 7.92 1.47 13.21
N ALA A 21 6.93 2.13 12.63
CA ALA A 21 7.10 3.47 12.06
C ALA A 21 7.50 4.51 13.12
N ALA A 22 6.97 4.40 14.34
CA ALA A 22 7.29 5.29 15.45
C ALA A 22 8.73 5.13 15.96
N TYR A 23 9.32 3.96 15.83
CA TYR A 23 10.71 3.71 16.22
C TYR A 23 11.75 4.12 15.15
N LEU A 24 11.30 4.40 13.93
CA LEU A 24 12.21 4.83 12.85
C LEU A 24 12.64 6.30 13.05
N PRO A 25 13.92 6.63 12.84
CA PRO A 25 14.45 7.99 13.05
C PRO A 25 14.03 8.99 11.95
N PHE A 26 13.21 8.57 11.00
CA PHE A 26 12.69 9.41 9.91
C PHE A 26 11.18 9.19 9.74
N PRO A 27 10.45 10.17 9.20
CA PRO A 27 9.01 10.06 9.01
C PRO A 27 8.69 8.96 7.98
N PHE A 28 8.38 7.77 8.48
CA PHE A 28 8.01 6.63 7.66
C PHE A 28 6.50 6.37 7.75
N PRO A 29 5.79 6.23 6.62
CA PRO A 29 4.35 5.98 6.65
C PRO A 29 4.03 4.65 7.33
N ALA A 30 3.25 4.68 8.40
CA ALA A 30 2.85 3.48 9.15
C ALA A 30 2.13 2.44 8.28
N ALA A 31 1.34 2.90 7.31
CA ALA A 31 0.66 2.03 6.34
C ALA A 31 1.65 1.22 5.50
N VAL A 32 2.77 1.84 5.07
CA VAL A 32 3.82 1.13 4.31
C VAL A 32 4.52 0.12 5.20
N ALA A 33 4.82 0.45 6.45
CA ALA A 33 5.39 -0.49 7.42
C ALA A 33 4.47 -1.71 7.62
N ALA A 34 3.18 -1.49 7.80
CA ALA A 34 2.19 -2.56 7.93
C ALA A 34 2.12 -3.45 6.69
N LEU A 35 2.17 -2.87 5.48
CA LEU A 35 2.21 -3.62 4.22
C LEU A 35 3.47 -4.48 4.10
N LEU A 36 4.63 -3.96 4.49
CA LEU A 36 5.89 -4.72 4.47
C LEU A 36 5.87 -5.86 5.49
N ILE A 37 5.34 -5.64 6.69
CA ILE A 37 5.14 -6.69 7.71
C ILE A 37 4.22 -7.77 7.17
N MET A 38 3.10 -7.39 6.58
CA MET A 38 2.12 -8.32 6.00
C MET A 38 2.73 -9.14 4.86
N LEU A 39 3.50 -8.50 3.98
CA LEU A 39 4.25 -9.17 2.91
C LEU A 39 5.25 -10.18 3.49
N GLY A 40 6.01 -9.79 4.51
CA GLY A 40 6.95 -10.67 5.21
C GLY A 40 6.26 -11.91 5.82
N LEU A 41 5.08 -11.72 6.42
CA LEU A 41 4.27 -12.81 6.98
C LEU A 41 3.73 -13.76 5.90
N PHE A 42 3.42 -13.25 4.71
CA PHE A 42 3.01 -14.09 3.58
C PHE A 42 4.18 -14.88 3.00
N ILE A 43 5.34 -14.25 2.82
CA ILE A 43 6.54 -14.92 2.28
C ILE A 43 7.06 -15.99 3.27
N SER A 44 7.04 -15.70 4.56
CA SER A 44 7.43 -16.66 5.61
C SER A 44 6.45 -17.83 5.79
N GLY A 45 5.28 -17.76 5.16
CA GLY A 45 4.24 -18.80 5.26
C GLY A 45 3.50 -18.84 6.58
N VAL A 46 3.79 -17.91 7.50
CA VAL A 46 3.11 -17.80 8.82
C VAL A 46 1.65 -17.38 8.62
N LEU A 47 1.41 -16.47 7.69
CA LEU A 47 0.07 -16.02 7.34
C LEU A 47 -0.25 -16.46 5.90
N LYS A 48 -1.40 -17.10 5.74
CA LYS A 48 -1.89 -17.46 4.39
C LYS A 48 -2.78 -16.34 3.84
N PRO A 49 -2.70 -16.01 2.54
CA PRO A 49 -3.57 -15.00 1.93
C PRO A 49 -5.06 -15.26 2.18
N GLN A 50 -5.47 -16.53 2.27
CA GLN A 50 -6.86 -16.92 2.56
C GLN A 50 -7.32 -16.48 3.96
N SER A 51 -6.37 -16.26 4.89
CA SER A 51 -6.69 -15.84 6.25
C SER A 51 -7.16 -14.38 6.37
N VAL A 52 -7.01 -13.59 5.33
CA VAL A 52 -7.42 -12.17 5.28
C VAL A 52 -8.30 -11.86 4.08
N ARG A 53 -8.63 -12.87 3.28
CA ARG A 53 -9.33 -12.73 2.01
C ARG A 53 -10.70 -12.08 2.14
N ASP A 54 -11.53 -12.56 3.06
CA ASP A 54 -12.90 -12.09 3.22
C ASP A 54 -12.94 -10.61 3.64
N VAL A 55 -11.99 -10.20 4.51
CA VAL A 55 -11.82 -8.79 4.91
C VAL A 55 -11.31 -7.96 3.74
N ALA A 56 -10.33 -8.45 2.98
CA ALA A 56 -9.82 -7.75 1.81
C ALA A 56 -10.92 -7.55 0.76
N GLU A 57 -11.71 -8.56 0.45
CA GLU A 57 -12.84 -8.47 -0.48
C GLU A 57 -13.92 -7.48 0.03
N CYS A 58 -14.22 -7.50 1.34
CA CYS A 58 -15.15 -6.56 1.94
C CYS A 58 -14.66 -5.11 1.85
N LEU A 59 -13.38 -4.87 2.14
CA LEU A 59 -12.78 -3.52 2.05
C LEU A 59 -12.73 -3.04 0.60
N LEU A 60 -12.37 -3.89 -0.35
CA LEU A 60 -12.34 -3.56 -1.77
C LEU A 60 -13.74 -3.25 -2.31
N ALA A 61 -14.75 -4.04 -1.91
CA ALA A 61 -16.15 -3.81 -2.31
C ALA A 61 -16.69 -2.47 -1.79
N ASN A 62 -16.19 -2.00 -0.65
CA ASN A 62 -16.59 -0.75 -0.02
C ASN A 62 -15.53 0.36 -0.15
N MET A 63 -14.61 0.24 -1.10
CA MET A 63 -13.49 1.16 -1.27
C MET A 63 -13.95 2.62 -1.43
N ALA A 64 -15.02 2.85 -2.21
CA ALA A 64 -15.57 4.18 -2.39
C ALA A 64 -16.03 4.82 -1.07
N PHE A 65 -16.62 4.04 -0.17
CA PHE A 65 -17.03 4.50 1.16
C PHE A 65 -15.83 4.88 2.04
N LEU A 66 -14.72 4.14 1.92
CA LEU A 66 -13.49 4.42 2.66
C LEU A 66 -12.78 5.71 2.20
N PHE A 67 -13.05 6.16 0.97
CA PHE A 67 -12.52 7.45 0.49
C PHE A 67 -13.22 8.67 1.08
N VAL A 68 -14.44 8.52 1.58
CA VAL A 68 -15.20 9.65 2.16
C VAL A 68 -14.49 10.28 3.36
N PRO A 69 -14.04 9.54 4.38
CA PRO A 69 -13.29 10.11 5.50
C PRO A 69 -11.99 10.80 5.06
N SER A 70 -11.28 10.22 4.11
CA SER A 70 -10.04 10.81 3.57
C SER A 70 -10.32 12.12 2.83
N GLY A 71 -11.41 12.17 2.05
CA GLY A 71 -11.84 13.40 1.36
C GLY A 71 -12.22 14.51 2.33
N VAL A 72 -12.92 14.18 3.40
CA VAL A 72 -13.28 15.16 4.45
C VAL A 72 -12.03 15.68 5.17
N ALA A 73 -11.08 14.79 5.52
CA ALA A 73 -9.83 15.20 6.17
C ALA A 73 -9.03 16.20 5.33
N ILE A 74 -9.03 16.06 3.99
CA ILE A 74 -8.41 17.06 3.09
C ILE A 74 -9.08 18.43 3.20
N LEU A 75 -10.39 18.47 3.38
CA LEU A 75 -11.12 19.74 3.54
C LEU A 75 -10.75 20.45 4.85
N ASP A 76 -10.55 19.71 5.93
CA ASP A 76 -10.12 20.26 7.21
C ASP A 76 -8.70 20.85 7.13
N GLU A 77 -7.82 20.27 6.32
CA GLU A 77 -6.46 20.76 6.08
C GLU A 77 -6.39 21.87 5.00
N TYR A 78 -7.52 22.24 4.40
CA TYR A 78 -7.55 23.22 3.29
C TYR A 78 -6.90 24.55 3.68
N ALA A 79 -7.11 25.04 4.90
CA ALA A 79 -6.53 26.28 5.40
C ALA A 79 -4.99 26.24 5.42
N SER A 80 -4.40 25.08 5.74
CA SER A 80 -2.95 24.87 5.74
C SER A 80 -2.38 24.80 4.31
N ILE A 81 -3.19 24.38 3.35
CA ILE A 81 -2.78 24.12 1.97
C ILE A 81 -2.86 25.38 1.10
N GLN A 82 -3.72 26.34 1.42
CA GLN A 82 -3.99 27.54 0.59
C GLN A 82 -2.72 28.31 0.17
N GLY A 83 -1.72 28.42 1.04
CA GLY A 83 -0.46 29.10 0.75
C GLY A 83 0.52 28.29 -0.13
N SER A 84 0.28 26.99 -0.33
CA SER A 84 1.22 26.06 -0.95
C SER A 84 0.65 25.31 -2.16
N VAL A 85 -0.48 25.77 -2.71
CA VAL A 85 -1.19 25.08 -3.81
C VAL A 85 -0.28 24.87 -5.03
N VAL A 86 0.54 25.85 -5.40
CA VAL A 86 1.46 25.74 -6.53
C VAL A 86 2.54 24.70 -6.28
N GLN A 87 3.10 24.66 -5.06
CA GLN A 87 4.09 23.66 -4.67
C GLN A 87 3.49 22.26 -4.69
N LEU A 88 2.26 22.10 -4.20
CA LEU A 88 1.54 20.82 -4.22
C LEU A 88 1.29 20.35 -5.65
N LEU A 89 0.88 21.24 -6.56
CA LEU A 89 0.70 20.89 -7.98
C LEU A 89 2.00 20.42 -8.63
N ILE A 90 3.11 21.11 -8.37
CA ILE A 90 4.43 20.72 -8.89
C ILE A 90 4.80 19.34 -8.35
N ILE A 91 4.66 19.11 -7.04
CA ILE A 91 4.95 17.83 -6.41
C ILE A 91 4.08 16.73 -7.00
N MET A 92 2.78 16.96 -7.20
CA MET A 92 1.87 16.00 -7.81
C MET A 92 2.30 15.61 -9.22
N VAL A 93 2.62 16.58 -10.07
CA VAL A 93 3.04 16.31 -11.45
C VAL A 93 4.37 15.56 -11.48
N VAL A 94 5.35 16.00 -10.70
CA VAL A 94 6.67 15.34 -10.62
C VAL A 94 6.52 13.91 -10.08
N SER A 95 5.76 13.72 -9.00
CA SER A 95 5.49 12.39 -8.45
C SER A 95 4.77 11.48 -9.43
N LEU A 96 3.82 12.01 -10.19
CA LEU A 96 3.10 11.26 -11.23
C LEU A 96 4.08 10.75 -12.30
N ILE A 97 4.94 11.62 -12.82
CA ILE A 97 5.93 11.26 -13.84
C ILE A 97 6.90 10.20 -13.31
N ILE A 98 7.44 10.41 -12.09
CA ILE A 98 8.37 9.47 -11.46
C ILE A 98 7.69 8.11 -11.25
N THR A 99 6.51 8.10 -10.67
CA THR A 99 5.76 6.87 -10.39
C THR A 99 5.45 6.11 -11.67
N PHE A 100 4.99 6.81 -12.70
CA PHE A 100 4.69 6.20 -14.00
C PHE A 100 5.93 5.59 -14.65
N THR A 101 7.04 6.32 -14.61
CA THR A 101 8.31 5.87 -15.16
C THR A 101 8.84 4.64 -14.43
N VAL A 102 8.91 4.69 -13.10
CA VAL A 102 9.37 3.56 -12.26
C VAL A 102 8.49 2.34 -12.46
N THR A 103 7.18 2.51 -12.49
CA THR A 103 6.23 1.41 -12.72
C THR A 103 6.43 0.78 -14.08
N ALA A 104 6.55 1.59 -15.14
CA ALA A 104 6.77 1.10 -16.50
C ALA A 104 8.07 0.28 -16.61
N TYR A 105 9.17 0.79 -16.04
CA TYR A 105 10.44 0.06 -16.03
C TYR A 105 10.40 -1.22 -15.22
N THR A 106 9.74 -1.19 -14.05
CA THR A 106 9.59 -2.36 -13.19
C THR A 106 8.78 -3.45 -13.88
N VAL A 107 7.62 -3.11 -14.44
CA VAL A 107 6.77 -4.05 -15.16
C VAL A 107 7.50 -4.65 -16.37
N THR A 108 8.16 -3.81 -17.17
CA THR A 108 8.94 -4.27 -18.33
C THR A 108 10.09 -5.19 -17.91
N GLY A 109 10.78 -4.86 -16.83
CA GLY A 109 11.85 -5.69 -16.27
C GLY A 109 11.34 -7.06 -15.81
N VAL A 110 10.22 -7.10 -15.09
CA VAL A 110 9.59 -8.35 -14.62
C VAL A 110 9.14 -9.20 -15.81
N ILE A 111 8.51 -8.62 -16.81
CA ILE A 111 8.07 -9.35 -18.02
C ILE A 111 9.28 -9.97 -18.73
N LYS A 112 10.37 -9.21 -18.93
CA LYS A 112 11.60 -9.75 -19.54
C LYS A 112 12.21 -10.90 -18.75
N LEU A 113 12.20 -10.81 -17.43
CA LEU A 113 12.70 -11.90 -16.56
C LEU A 113 11.83 -13.16 -16.69
N MET A 114 10.51 -12.99 -16.70
CA MET A 114 9.58 -14.10 -16.89
C MET A 114 9.70 -14.77 -18.26
N GLU A 115 9.92 -14.00 -19.31
CA GLU A 115 10.12 -14.54 -20.66
C GLU A 115 11.45 -15.28 -20.80
N ARG A 116 12.51 -14.82 -20.12
CA ARG A 116 13.79 -15.56 -20.08
C ARG A 116 13.66 -16.91 -19.39
N GLY A 117 13.00 -16.95 -18.23
CA GLY A 117 12.76 -18.22 -17.53
C GLY A 117 11.96 -19.22 -18.37
N LYS A 118 10.97 -18.74 -19.14
CA LYS A 118 10.15 -19.57 -20.02
C LYS A 118 10.91 -20.09 -21.27
N LYS A 119 11.93 -19.36 -21.72
CA LYS A 119 12.81 -19.81 -22.80
C LYS A 119 13.81 -20.90 -22.37
N GLU A 120 14.30 -20.80 -21.13
CA GLU A 120 15.20 -21.83 -20.55
C GLU A 120 14.45 -23.14 -20.29
N GLU A 121 13.18 -23.08 -19.89
CA GLU A 121 12.36 -24.27 -19.66
C GLU A 121 11.94 -24.98 -20.97
N ARG A 122 11.97 -24.28 -22.10
CA ARG A 122 11.67 -24.84 -23.43
C ARG A 122 12.90 -25.28 -24.23
N ALA A 123 14.06 -24.96 -23.78
CA ALA A 123 15.33 -25.40 -24.36
C ALA A 123 15.87 -26.67 -23.70
#